data_2fe311dd6a056a93f89463ea7d02fecf
#
_entry.id   2fe311dd6a056a93f89463ea7d02fecf
#
_cell.length_a   1.000
_cell.length_b   1.000
_cell.length_c   1.000
_cell.angle_alpha   90.00
_cell.angle_beta   90.00
_cell.angle_gamma   90.00
#
_symmetry.space_group_name_H-M   'P 1'
#
loop_
_entity.id
_entity.type
_entity.pdbx_description
1 polymer ?
#
loop_
_entity_poly.entity_id
_entity_poly.type
_entity_poly.pdbx_seq_one_letter_code
_entity_poly.pdbx_strand_id
1 'polypeptide(L)'
;LFLLASTYDQDMHANPNNPKATNGTDAAWGGNRARPDLVKKFFPNGNVPNLESYATAEAAGDDRALFCGVNRTLDNEDVSTFKSGFGVAKFTNFKTDGSAGHDATFPDADFFLMRAAEAYLNFAEADARLHGDQTTEEGTAAINAIRKRAHASTREDKGYSLSDICDEWSREFYFEGRRR
;
A
#
# COMPACT_ATOMS: atom_id res chain seq x y z
N LEU A 1 -4.52 -2.59 -16.31
CA LEU A 1 -5.76 -3.40 -16.24
C LEU A 1 -5.47 -4.78 -15.63
N PHE A 2 -4.58 -5.54 -16.25
CA PHE A 2 -4.19 -6.87 -15.75
C PHE A 2 -3.60 -6.81 -14.33
N LEU A 3 -2.78 -5.81 -14.02
CA LEU A 3 -2.20 -5.62 -12.69
C LEU A 3 -3.30 -5.42 -11.63
N LEU A 4 -4.29 -4.58 -11.92
CA LEU A 4 -5.40 -4.35 -11.01
C LEU A 4 -6.19 -5.63 -10.74
N ALA A 5 -6.62 -6.32 -11.79
CA ALA A 5 -7.36 -7.57 -11.66
C ALA A 5 -6.57 -8.64 -10.90
N SER A 6 -5.24 -8.70 -11.04
CA SER A 6 -4.41 -9.70 -10.38
C SER A 6 -4.08 -9.38 -8.91
N THR A 7 -4.31 -8.15 -8.45
CA THR A 7 -4.16 -7.78 -7.03
C THR A 7 -5.43 -8.05 -6.22
N TYR A 8 -6.58 -8.14 -6.88
CA TYR A 8 -7.83 -8.50 -6.21
C TYR A 8 -7.93 -10.01 -6.02
N ASP A 9 -8.57 -10.40 -4.95
CA ASP A 9 -8.88 -11.78 -4.64
C ASP A 9 -10.30 -11.86 -4.09
N GLN A 10 -11.07 -12.81 -4.57
CA GLN A 10 -12.43 -13.05 -4.08
C GLN A 10 -12.46 -13.33 -2.58
N ASP A 11 -11.41 -13.98 -2.06
CA ASP A 11 -11.28 -14.29 -0.64
C ASP A 11 -10.84 -13.07 0.20
N MET A 12 -10.42 -11.96 -0.40
CA MET A 12 -10.06 -10.74 0.32
C MET A 12 -11.25 -9.97 0.85
N HIS A 13 -12.45 -10.30 0.43
CA HIS A 13 -13.61 -9.48 0.69
C HIS A 13 -14.43 -10.03 1.84
N ALA A 14 -14.92 -9.14 2.69
CA ALA A 14 -15.84 -9.47 3.78
C ALA A 14 -17.12 -10.20 3.30
N ASN A 15 -17.42 -10.07 2.03
CA ASN A 15 -18.48 -10.82 1.38
C ASN A 15 -17.97 -11.47 0.08
N PRO A 16 -17.40 -12.69 0.15
CA PRO A 16 -16.89 -13.40 -1.01
C PRO A 16 -17.95 -13.68 -2.09
N ASN A 17 -19.25 -13.59 -1.74
CA ASN A 17 -20.35 -13.75 -2.68
C ASN A 17 -20.71 -12.44 -3.41
N ASN A 18 -20.08 -11.31 -3.07
CA ASN A 18 -20.34 -10.03 -3.71
C ASN A 18 -19.07 -9.17 -3.82
N PRO A 19 -18.06 -9.57 -4.60
CA PRO A 19 -16.84 -8.80 -4.81
C PRO A 19 -17.12 -7.42 -5.42
N LYS A 20 -18.20 -7.29 -6.20
CA LYS A 20 -18.63 -6.03 -6.78
C LYS A 20 -18.99 -4.97 -5.74
N ALA A 21 -19.63 -5.37 -4.63
CA ALA A 21 -19.96 -4.46 -3.53
C ALA A 21 -18.72 -3.99 -2.75
N THR A 22 -17.63 -4.74 -2.80
CA THR A 22 -16.43 -4.47 -2.01
C THR A 22 -15.36 -3.70 -2.80
N ASN A 23 -15.15 -4.04 -4.08
CA ASN A 23 -14.09 -3.45 -4.92
C ASN A 23 -14.60 -2.87 -6.24
N GLY A 24 -15.88 -3.02 -6.55
CA GLY A 24 -16.43 -2.62 -7.85
C GLY A 24 -16.06 -3.56 -9.01
N THR A 25 -15.65 -4.81 -8.72
CA THR A 25 -15.29 -5.83 -9.73
C THR A 25 -16.13 -7.08 -9.59
N ASP A 26 -16.36 -7.80 -10.70
CA ASP A 26 -17.11 -9.05 -10.68
C ASP A 26 -16.29 -10.23 -10.16
N ALA A 27 -14.99 -10.20 -10.40
CA ALA A 27 -14.05 -11.23 -9.99
C ALA A 27 -12.66 -10.65 -9.72
N ALA A 28 -11.88 -11.38 -8.93
CA ALA A 28 -10.51 -11.06 -8.63
C ALA A 28 -9.65 -12.33 -8.72
N TRP A 29 -8.39 -12.17 -9.08
CA TRP A 29 -7.50 -13.29 -9.36
C TRP A 29 -6.57 -13.65 -8.20
N GLY A 30 -6.26 -12.69 -7.32
CA GLY A 30 -5.44 -12.90 -6.13
C GLY A 30 -4.02 -13.40 -6.37
N GLY A 31 -3.54 -13.36 -7.61
CA GLY A 31 -2.23 -13.89 -7.99
C GLY A 31 -1.06 -13.08 -7.45
N ASN A 32 -1.23 -11.76 -7.29
CA ASN A 32 -0.21 -10.87 -6.73
C ASN A 32 -0.48 -10.62 -5.25
N ARG A 33 0.43 -11.06 -4.41
CA ARG A 33 0.34 -10.97 -2.96
C ARG A 33 1.48 -10.16 -2.39
N ALA A 34 1.22 -9.47 -1.28
CA ALA A 34 2.25 -8.71 -0.59
C ALA A 34 3.30 -9.63 0.01
N ARG A 35 4.58 -9.24 -0.09
CA ARG A 35 5.66 -9.91 0.63
C ARG A 35 5.66 -9.47 2.09
N PRO A 36 6.10 -10.34 3.02
CA PRO A 36 6.17 -10.04 4.44
C PRO A 36 6.94 -8.75 4.74
N ASP A 37 8.05 -8.53 4.04
CA ASP A 37 8.90 -7.34 4.24
C ASP A 37 8.17 -6.03 3.97
N LEU A 38 7.27 -6.00 3.00
CA LEU A 38 6.43 -4.83 2.74
C LEU A 38 5.42 -4.61 3.87
N VAL A 39 4.70 -5.66 4.25
CA VAL A 39 3.66 -5.56 5.29
C VAL A 39 4.27 -5.14 6.63
N LYS A 40 5.41 -5.74 7.01
CA LYS A 40 6.14 -5.42 8.25
C LYS A 40 6.59 -3.96 8.35
N LYS A 41 6.80 -3.26 7.22
CA LYS A 41 7.13 -1.82 7.24
C LYS A 41 6.03 -0.94 7.84
N PHE A 42 4.79 -1.41 7.83
CA PHE A 42 3.65 -0.74 8.49
C PHE A 42 3.50 -1.14 9.96
N PHE A 43 4.15 -2.21 10.39
CA PHE A 43 4.08 -2.76 11.73
C PHE A 43 5.49 -2.92 12.34
N PRO A 44 6.15 -1.81 12.72
CA PRO A 44 7.55 -1.84 13.19
C PRO A 44 7.76 -2.68 14.44
N ASN A 45 6.71 -2.92 15.22
CA ASN A 45 6.75 -3.78 16.41
C ASN A 45 6.62 -5.28 16.09
N GLY A 46 6.52 -5.65 14.82
CA GLY A 46 6.43 -7.03 14.37
C GLY A 46 5.05 -7.70 14.53
N ASN A 47 4.10 -7.06 15.20
CA ASN A 47 2.77 -7.59 15.44
C ASN A 47 1.85 -7.28 14.25
N VAL A 48 1.92 -8.10 13.22
CA VAL A 48 1.07 -7.95 12.02
C VAL A 48 -0.26 -8.67 12.26
N PRO A 49 -1.40 -7.97 12.29
CA PRO A 49 -2.69 -8.60 12.53
C PRO A 49 -3.25 -9.25 11.26
N ASN A 50 -4.02 -10.34 11.43
CA ASN A 50 -4.78 -10.98 10.36
C ASN A 50 -6.16 -10.35 10.25
N LEU A 51 -6.26 -9.18 9.64
CA LEU A 51 -7.48 -8.38 9.54
C LEU A 51 -7.86 -8.12 8.08
N GLU A 52 -9.09 -7.62 7.89
CA GLU A 52 -9.54 -7.04 6.64
C GLU A 52 -8.79 -5.73 6.31
N SER A 53 -8.78 -5.34 5.05
CA SER A 53 -7.91 -4.26 4.55
C SER A 53 -8.02 -2.94 5.31
N TYR A 54 -9.23 -2.45 5.58
CA TYR A 54 -9.40 -1.19 6.31
C TYR A 54 -9.05 -1.32 7.80
N ALA A 55 -9.39 -2.45 8.42
CA ALA A 55 -9.00 -2.74 9.79
C ALA A 55 -7.47 -2.90 9.92
N THR A 56 -6.80 -3.39 8.88
CA THR A 56 -5.33 -3.45 8.83
C THR A 56 -4.73 -2.06 8.79
N ALA A 57 -5.29 -1.14 8.00
CA ALA A 57 -4.85 0.25 7.94
C ALA A 57 -5.05 0.97 9.29
N GLU A 58 -6.20 0.79 9.92
CA GLU A 58 -6.48 1.32 11.25
C GLU A 58 -5.50 0.80 12.30
N ALA A 59 -5.23 -0.52 12.31
CA ALA A 59 -4.27 -1.13 13.22
C ALA A 59 -2.83 -0.67 12.99
N ALA A 60 -2.47 -0.33 11.75
CA ALA A 60 -1.16 0.22 11.40
C ALA A 60 -1.04 1.71 11.76
N GLY A 61 -2.16 2.43 11.92
CA GLY A 61 -2.16 3.88 12.01
C GLY A 61 -1.59 4.54 10.74
N ASP A 62 -1.88 3.94 9.59
CA ASP A 62 -1.43 4.42 8.27
C ASP A 62 -2.45 3.93 7.22
N ASP A 63 -3.18 4.84 6.60
CA ASP A 63 -4.26 4.55 5.64
C ASP A 63 -3.79 3.77 4.41
N ARG A 64 -2.48 3.73 4.17
CA ARG A 64 -1.89 3.00 3.06
C ARG A 64 -1.69 1.52 3.34
N ALA A 65 -1.84 1.05 4.58
CA ALA A 65 -1.68 -0.37 4.93
C ALA A 65 -2.91 -1.20 4.51
N LEU A 66 -3.24 -1.17 3.23
CA LEU A 66 -4.41 -1.82 2.66
C LEU A 66 -4.09 -3.27 2.28
N PHE A 67 -3.95 -4.12 3.31
CA PHE A 67 -3.67 -5.55 3.17
C PHE A 67 -4.76 -6.38 3.83
N CYS A 68 -5.15 -7.48 3.18
CA CYS A 68 -6.05 -8.47 3.78
C CYS A 68 -5.26 -9.70 4.23
N GLY A 69 -5.28 -9.96 5.54
CA GLY A 69 -4.64 -11.13 6.16
C GLY A 69 -5.62 -12.21 6.59
N VAL A 70 -6.93 -11.99 6.47
CA VAL A 70 -7.95 -12.95 6.94
C VAL A 70 -7.83 -14.29 6.22
N ASN A 71 -7.70 -15.36 7.00
CA ASN A 71 -7.48 -16.72 6.51
C ASN A 71 -6.23 -16.87 5.63
N ARG A 72 -5.21 -16.02 5.83
CA ARG A 72 -3.94 -16.02 5.09
C ARG A 72 -2.75 -16.10 6.03
N THR A 73 -1.64 -16.57 5.51
CA THR A 73 -0.34 -16.47 6.20
C THR A 73 0.35 -15.18 5.79
N LEU A 74 1.18 -14.62 6.67
CA LEU A 74 2.01 -13.47 6.32
C LEU A 74 3.11 -13.86 5.31
N ASP A 75 3.69 -15.03 5.49
CA ASP A 75 4.79 -15.53 4.66
C ASP A 75 4.28 -16.15 3.36
N ASN A 76 5.03 -15.95 2.28
CA ASN A 76 4.73 -16.48 0.95
C ASN A 76 5.46 -17.82 0.73
N GLU A 77 5.15 -18.81 1.54
CA GLU A 77 5.85 -20.11 1.52
C GLU A 77 5.39 -21.02 0.38
N ASP A 78 4.11 -20.92 0.00
CA ASP A 78 3.51 -21.76 -1.02
C ASP A 78 2.85 -20.91 -2.12
N VAL A 79 3.45 -20.92 -3.30
CA VAL A 79 2.94 -20.19 -4.46
C VAL A 79 1.71 -20.86 -5.09
N SER A 80 1.45 -22.12 -4.78
CA SER A 80 0.32 -22.87 -5.32
C SER A 80 -1.00 -22.53 -4.62
N THR A 81 -0.95 -21.95 -3.43
CA THR A 81 -2.12 -21.47 -2.71
C THR A 81 -2.18 -19.94 -2.63
N PHE A 82 -3.33 -19.37 -2.97
CA PHE A 82 -3.57 -17.94 -2.88
C PHE A 82 -3.66 -17.42 -1.43
N LYS A 83 -3.74 -18.32 -0.45
CA LYS A 83 -3.74 -18.00 0.98
C LYS A 83 -2.34 -17.81 1.58
N SER A 84 -1.30 -18.13 0.83
CA SER A 84 0.10 -17.90 1.23
C SER A 84 0.53 -16.49 0.81
N GLY A 85 0.54 -15.58 1.76
CA GLY A 85 0.78 -14.16 1.57
C GLY A 85 -0.49 -13.30 1.67
N PHE A 86 -0.34 -12.08 2.19
CA PHE A 86 -1.46 -11.15 2.32
C PHE A 86 -1.94 -10.63 0.98
N GLY A 87 -3.25 -10.51 0.82
CA GLY A 87 -3.87 -9.86 -0.32
C GLY A 87 -3.63 -8.35 -0.30
N VAL A 88 -3.66 -7.73 -1.49
CA VAL A 88 -3.47 -6.27 -1.65
C VAL A 88 -4.78 -5.63 -2.04
N ALA A 89 -5.27 -4.70 -1.24
CA ALA A 89 -6.52 -3.98 -1.43
C ALA A 89 -6.33 -2.49 -1.76
N LYS A 90 -5.14 -2.11 -2.23
CA LYS A 90 -4.80 -0.72 -2.56
C LYS A 90 -5.62 -0.15 -3.72
N PHE A 91 -6.03 -1.01 -4.66
CA PHE A 91 -6.73 -0.59 -5.87
C PHE A 91 -8.19 -0.97 -5.79
N THR A 92 -9.07 -0.08 -6.25
CA THR A 92 -10.52 -0.31 -6.33
C THR A 92 -11.04 0.16 -7.68
N ASN A 93 -12.20 -0.35 -8.09
CA ASN A 93 -12.93 0.10 -9.27
C ASN A 93 -14.09 1.03 -8.89
N PHE A 94 -13.95 1.75 -7.77
CA PHE A 94 -14.87 2.80 -7.36
C PHE A 94 -14.34 4.17 -7.74
N LYS A 95 -15.23 5.05 -8.16
CA LYS A 95 -14.96 6.47 -8.35
C LYS A 95 -14.86 7.19 -7.01
N THR A 96 -14.36 8.42 -7.03
CA THR A 96 -14.21 9.26 -5.84
C THR A 96 -15.53 9.54 -5.11
N ASP A 97 -16.66 9.51 -5.82
CA ASP A 97 -18.00 9.68 -5.25
C ASP A 97 -18.59 8.37 -4.68
N GLY A 98 -17.83 7.28 -4.70
CA GLY A 98 -18.24 5.96 -4.23
C GLY A 98 -19.07 5.17 -5.23
N SER A 99 -19.40 5.71 -6.41
CA SER A 99 -20.09 4.96 -7.44
C SER A 99 -19.14 3.95 -8.10
N ALA A 100 -19.71 2.83 -8.61
CA ALA A 100 -18.94 1.83 -9.33
C ALA A 100 -18.36 2.40 -10.63
N GLY A 101 -17.23 1.85 -11.07
CA GLY A 101 -16.67 2.09 -12.38
C GLY A 101 -17.65 1.68 -13.49
N HIS A 102 -17.31 2.02 -14.71
CA HIS A 102 -18.16 1.76 -15.89
C HIS A 102 -18.36 0.26 -16.14
N ASP A 103 -17.31 -0.54 -15.98
CA ASP A 103 -17.31 -1.97 -16.24
C ASP A 103 -16.71 -2.73 -15.06
N ALA A 104 -17.40 -3.76 -14.57
CA ALA A 104 -16.96 -4.53 -13.42
C ALA A 104 -15.91 -5.60 -13.76
N THR A 105 -15.87 -6.02 -15.02
CA THR A 105 -14.90 -7.03 -15.53
C THR A 105 -13.59 -6.35 -15.96
N PHE A 106 -13.70 -5.16 -16.55
CA PHE A 106 -12.58 -4.36 -17.02
C PHE A 106 -12.51 -3.04 -16.24
N PRO A 107 -11.81 -3.02 -15.07
CA PRO A 107 -11.70 -1.81 -14.28
C PRO A 107 -11.18 -0.61 -15.05
N ASP A 108 -11.86 0.53 -14.90
CA ASP A 108 -11.50 1.81 -15.54
C ASP A 108 -10.52 2.64 -14.69
N ALA A 109 -9.98 2.07 -13.62
CA ALA A 109 -9.01 2.76 -12.80
C ALA A 109 -7.74 3.08 -13.58
N ASP A 110 -7.36 4.36 -13.58
CA ASP A 110 -6.14 4.84 -14.23
C ASP A 110 -4.89 4.35 -13.49
N PHE A 111 -3.85 4.05 -14.24
CA PHE A 111 -2.54 3.80 -13.68
C PHE A 111 -1.70 5.08 -13.74
N PHE A 112 -1.31 5.58 -12.56
CA PHE A 112 -0.53 6.81 -12.46
C PHE A 112 0.93 6.58 -12.86
N LEU A 113 1.37 7.18 -13.97
CA LEU A 113 2.77 7.16 -14.38
C LEU A 113 3.67 8.07 -13.53
N MET A 114 3.13 9.17 -13.06
CA MET A 114 3.81 10.13 -12.19
C MET A 114 2.80 10.74 -11.21
N ARG A 115 3.23 10.97 -9.99
CA ARG A 115 2.42 11.68 -8.98
C ARG A 115 3.29 12.46 -7.99
N ALA A 116 2.73 13.51 -7.40
CA ALA A 116 3.44 14.45 -6.55
C ALA A 116 4.28 13.81 -5.43
N ALA A 117 3.81 12.70 -4.84
CA ALA A 117 4.55 12.00 -3.79
C ALA A 117 5.96 11.58 -4.24
N GLU A 118 6.17 11.29 -5.53
CA GLU A 118 7.48 10.97 -6.09
C GLU A 118 8.44 12.16 -6.00
N ALA A 119 7.96 13.37 -6.30
CA ALA A 119 8.78 14.58 -6.19
C ALA A 119 9.19 14.86 -4.72
N TYR A 120 8.28 14.69 -3.79
CA TYR A 120 8.57 14.84 -2.36
C TYR A 120 9.63 13.84 -1.87
N LEU A 121 9.51 12.57 -2.24
CA LEU A 121 10.48 11.54 -1.83
C LEU A 121 11.83 11.70 -2.54
N ASN A 122 11.85 12.08 -3.82
CA ASN A 122 13.10 12.41 -4.54
C ASN A 122 13.81 13.58 -3.88
N PHE A 123 13.09 14.63 -3.50
CA PHE A 123 13.65 15.77 -2.80
C PHE A 123 14.25 15.36 -1.46
N ALA A 124 13.50 14.63 -0.63
CA ALA A 124 13.96 14.17 0.68
C ALA A 124 15.19 13.23 0.57
N GLU A 125 15.22 12.36 -0.45
CA GLU A 125 16.37 11.48 -0.69
C GLU A 125 17.61 12.28 -1.11
N ALA A 126 17.47 13.25 -2.00
CA ALA A 126 18.57 14.11 -2.42
C ALA A 126 19.10 14.92 -1.23
N ASP A 127 18.21 15.47 -0.43
CA ASP A 127 18.54 16.20 0.79
C ASP A 127 19.35 15.34 1.78
N ALA A 128 18.85 14.13 2.11
CA ALA A 128 19.55 13.21 3.01
C ALA A 128 20.94 12.79 2.47
N ARG A 129 21.09 12.60 1.14
CA ARG A 129 22.38 12.28 0.52
C ARG A 129 23.38 13.42 0.65
N LEU A 130 22.92 14.66 0.59
CA LEU A 130 23.76 15.85 0.75
C LEU A 130 24.17 16.10 2.21
N HIS A 131 23.38 15.63 3.17
CA HIS A 131 23.54 15.95 4.59
C HIS A 131 23.92 14.73 5.46
N GLY A 132 24.70 13.79 4.90
CA GLY A 132 25.30 12.70 5.69
C GLY A 132 24.30 11.69 6.21
N ASP A 133 23.38 11.24 5.37
CA ASP A 133 22.36 10.24 5.67
C ASP A 133 21.26 10.71 6.65
N GLN A 134 21.02 12.02 6.70
CA GLN A 134 19.89 12.59 7.45
C GLN A 134 19.26 13.73 6.68
N THR A 135 17.92 13.78 6.65
CA THR A 135 17.22 14.94 6.08
C THR A 135 17.39 16.17 6.96
N THR A 136 17.46 17.34 6.31
CA THR A 136 17.26 18.64 6.96
C THR A 136 15.81 18.82 7.38
N GLU A 137 15.46 20.01 7.89
CA GLU A 137 14.08 20.37 8.22
C GLU A 137 13.18 20.33 6.98
N GLU A 138 13.65 20.83 5.83
CA GLU A 138 12.91 20.84 4.57
C GLU A 138 12.66 19.42 4.03
N GLY A 139 13.69 18.57 4.03
CA GLY A 139 13.56 17.16 3.63
C GLY A 139 12.62 16.39 4.55
N THR A 140 12.69 16.66 5.86
CA THR A 140 11.79 16.10 6.87
C THR A 140 10.35 16.54 6.63
N ALA A 141 10.12 17.82 6.35
CA ALA A 141 8.80 18.36 6.04
C ALA A 141 8.19 17.71 4.79
N ALA A 142 9.00 17.42 3.77
CA ALA A 142 8.55 16.73 2.57
C ALA A 142 8.01 15.33 2.87
N ILE A 143 8.71 14.53 3.68
CA ILE A 143 8.23 13.20 4.10
C ILE A 143 6.99 13.33 4.99
N ASN A 144 7.02 14.25 5.95
CA ASN A 144 5.90 14.49 6.85
C ASN A 144 4.61 14.89 6.10
N ALA A 145 4.72 15.61 4.98
CA ALA A 145 3.55 15.93 4.15
C ALA A 145 2.87 14.68 3.59
N ILE A 146 3.65 13.69 3.11
CA ILE A 146 3.14 12.41 2.65
C ILE A 146 2.50 11.62 3.80
N ARG A 147 3.17 11.57 4.95
CA ARG A 147 2.72 10.82 6.12
C ARG A 147 1.46 11.43 6.73
N LYS A 148 1.37 12.77 6.82
CA LYS A 148 0.17 13.48 7.27
C LYS A 148 -1.05 13.18 6.39
N ARG A 149 -0.86 13.16 5.06
CA ARG A 149 -1.93 12.77 4.13
C ARG A 149 -2.44 11.35 4.40
N ALA A 150 -1.56 10.44 4.77
CA ALA A 150 -1.88 9.04 5.07
C ALA A 150 -2.28 8.80 6.54
N HIS A 151 -2.50 9.85 7.33
CA HIS A 151 -2.75 9.83 8.76
C HIS A 151 -1.69 9.03 9.57
N ALA A 152 -0.50 8.84 8.98
CA ALA A 152 0.61 8.18 9.63
C ALA A 152 1.41 9.13 10.53
N SER A 153 2.07 8.57 11.54
CA SER A 153 2.90 9.35 12.48
C SER A 153 4.02 10.10 11.76
N THR A 154 4.28 11.33 12.18
CA THR A 154 5.35 12.20 11.65
C THR A 154 6.53 12.28 12.63
N ARG A 155 7.66 12.82 12.19
CA ARG A 155 8.81 13.12 13.03
C ARG A 155 8.99 14.64 13.07
N GLU A 156 9.07 15.19 14.27
CA GLU A 156 9.29 16.64 14.47
C GLU A 156 10.70 16.91 15.03
N ASP A 157 11.27 15.95 15.80
CA ASP A 157 12.51 16.16 16.54
C ASP A 157 13.77 15.63 15.82
N LYS A 158 13.61 14.85 14.76
CA LYS A 158 14.72 14.25 14.03
C LYS A 158 14.39 14.04 12.56
N GLY A 159 15.41 14.07 11.72
CA GLY A 159 15.30 13.76 10.30
C GLY A 159 15.01 12.28 9.99
N TYR A 160 14.95 11.99 8.73
CA TYR A 160 14.82 10.65 8.16
C TYR A 160 16.14 10.23 7.52
N SER A 161 16.59 9.01 7.81
CA SER A 161 17.73 8.40 7.12
C SER A 161 17.36 7.93 5.72
N LEU A 162 18.36 7.61 4.88
CA LEU A 162 18.12 6.99 3.57
C LEU A 162 17.36 5.66 3.70
N SER A 163 17.58 4.91 4.76
CA SER A 163 16.83 3.69 5.05
C SER A 163 15.36 3.98 5.33
N ASP A 164 15.08 4.99 6.16
CA ASP A 164 13.70 5.43 6.44
C ASP A 164 12.99 5.88 5.15
N ILE A 165 13.70 6.60 4.29
CA ILE A 165 13.19 7.08 3.00
C ILE A 165 12.90 5.90 2.06
N CYS A 166 13.76 4.89 2.00
CA CYS A 166 13.51 3.66 1.24
C CYS A 166 12.26 2.94 1.73
N ASP A 167 12.05 2.91 3.03
CA ASP A 167 10.84 2.34 3.61
C ASP A 167 9.60 3.16 3.28
N GLU A 168 9.72 4.49 3.28
CA GLU A 168 8.62 5.37 2.89
C GLU A 168 8.26 5.22 1.40
N TRP A 169 9.26 5.10 0.52
CA TRP A 169 9.06 4.72 -0.87
C TRP A 169 8.26 3.42 -1.01
N SER A 170 8.61 2.42 -0.20
CA SER A 170 7.93 1.12 -0.22
C SER A 170 6.48 1.25 0.23
N ARG A 171 6.20 2.01 1.31
CA ARG A 171 4.84 2.26 1.82
C ARG A 171 3.98 3.04 0.84
N GLU A 172 4.58 4.03 0.17
CA GLU A 172 3.85 4.93 -0.72
C GLU A 172 3.56 4.29 -2.08
N PHE A 173 4.55 3.59 -2.66
CA PHE A 173 4.54 3.18 -4.05
C PHE A 173 4.45 1.66 -4.30
N TYR A 174 4.11 0.86 -3.27
CA TYR A 174 3.95 -0.57 -3.52
C TYR A 174 2.90 -0.83 -4.60
N PHE A 175 3.18 -1.81 -5.46
CA PHE A 175 2.37 -2.17 -6.63
C PHE A 175 2.19 -1.07 -7.69
N GLU A 176 2.97 0.01 -7.65
CA GLU A 176 2.96 1.05 -8.68
C GLU A 176 4.18 1.01 -9.62
N GLY A 177 4.94 -0.08 -9.61
CA GLY A 177 6.10 -0.25 -10.50
C GLY A 177 7.29 0.66 -10.18
N ARG A 178 7.31 1.27 -9.01
CA ARG A 178 8.40 2.12 -8.53
C ARG A 178 9.40 1.30 -7.73
N ARG A 179 10.63 1.74 -7.68
CA ARG A 179 11.77 1.27 -6.91
C ARG A 179 11.67 -0.16 -6.34
N ARG A 180 12.56 -1.00 -6.76
CA ARG A 180 12.76 -2.36 -6.24
C ARG A 180 13.66 -2.36 -5.03
#